data_3992031d7aad67b0c2ded023da84add3
#
_entry.id   3992031d7aad67b0c2ded023da84add3
#
_cell.length_a   1.000
_cell.length_b   1.000
_cell.length_c   1.000
_cell.angle_alpha   90.00
_cell.angle_beta   90.00
_cell.angle_gamma   90.00
#
_symmetry.space_group_name_H-M   'P 1'
#
loop_
_entity.id
_entity.type
_entity.pdbx_description
1 polymer ?
#
loop_
_entity_poly.entity_id
_entity_poly.type
_entity_poly.pdbx_seq_one_letter_code
_entity_poly.pdbx_strand_id
1 'polypeptide(L)'
;MRRRPRTSALVRNQRGATLVEFGFVAFPLCLVIMGIGDLAYQSYLNAVTKGVLDRAARAASVGTLNATQIDSFISNQMSTVMSKQATVSVVKTSYYNFSRIGKPEKILTDTAPLGSYNSGDCFEDANGNGTYDTSSGSAGLGGADDIVYYQVNVSMPRLFPMAKLLGWPATQTATSSVILRNQPWANQAAPAKVCS
;
A
#
# COMPACT_ATOMS: atom_id res chain seq x y z
N MET A 1 78.67 13.14 -0.72
CA MET A 1 77.65 12.15 -0.42
C MET A 1 76.34 12.62 -0.98
N ARG A 2 75.86 12.04 -2.12
CA ARG A 2 74.57 12.37 -2.73
C ARG A 2 73.50 11.45 -2.08
N ARG A 3 72.56 12.02 -1.31
CA ARG A 3 71.36 11.30 -0.81
C ARG A 3 70.43 11.00 -2.01
N ARG A 4 70.26 9.71 -2.39
CA ARG A 4 69.29 9.30 -3.36
C ARG A 4 67.87 9.55 -2.81
N PRO A 5 66.94 10.12 -3.60
CA PRO A 5 65.61 10.43 -3.10
C PRO A 5 64.88 9.15 -2.77
N ARG A 6 64.19 9.12 -1.60
CA ARG A 6 63.36 8.01 -1.08
C ARG A 6 62.14 7.63 -1.95
N THR A 7 61.94 8.36 -3.05
CA THR A 7 60.80 8.18 -3.96
C THR A 7 60.83 6.83 -4.73
N SER A 8 62.04 6.27 -4.95
CA SER A 8 62.18 4.98 -5.65
C SER A 8 61.68 3.76 -4.83
N ALA A 9 61.59 3.88 -3.48
CA ALA A 9 61.09 2.81 -2.64
C ALA A 9 59.54 2.74 -2.63
N LEU A 10 58.87 3.86 -2.84
CA LEU A 10 57.41 3.94 -2.91
C LEU A 10 56.87 3.35 -4.21
N VAL A 11 57.55 3.58 -5.33
CA VAL A 11 57.13 3.08 -6.67
C VAL A 11 57.32 1.56 -6.76
N ARG A 12 58.21 0.96 -5.94
CA ARG A 12 58.50 -0.49 -5.94
C ARG A 12 57.69 -1.27 -4.91
N ASN A 13 56.90 -0.61 -4.06
CA ASN A 13 56.11 -1.26 -3.04
C ASN A 13 54.73 -1.67 -3.58
N GLN A 14 54.57 -2.93 -3.98
CA GLN A 14 53.33 -3.51 -4.50
C GLN A 14 52.34 -3.96 -3.44
N ARG A 15 52.67 -3.80 -2.13
CA ARG A 15 51.79 -4.25 -1.04
C ARG A 15 50.44 -3.55 -0.98
N GLY A 16 50.28 -2.39 -1.62
CA GLY A 16 48.98 -1.68 -1.74
C GLY A 16 48.15 -2.07 -2.96
N ALA A 17 48.72 -2.74 -3.96
CA ALA A 17 48.02 -3.08 -5.21
C ALA A 17 46.86 -4.03 -4.94
N THR A 18 47.07 -5.08 -4.16
CA THR A 18 46.03 -6.06 -3.79
C THR A 18 44.87 -5.41 -3.04
N LEU A 19 45.14 -4.40 -2.19
CA LEU A 19 44.07 -3.71 -1.47
C LEU A 19 43.20 -2.87 -2.42
N VAL A 20 43.83 -2.24 -3.41
CA VAL A 20 43.11 -1.44 -4.44
C VAL A 20 42.27 -2.37 -5.34
N GLU A 21 42.84 -3.48 -5.81
CA GLU A 21 42.13 -4.50 -6.58
C GLU A 21 40.93 -5.07 -5.82
N PHE A 22 41.14 -5.41 -4.54
CA PHE A 22 40.04 -5.85 -3.68
C PHE A 22 38.95 -4.78 -3.54
N GLY A 23 39.33 -3.50 -3.37
CA GLY A 23 38.39 -2.39 -3.26
C GLY A 23 37.50 -2.22 -4.51
N PHE A 24 38.07 -2.41 -5.71
CA PHE A 24 37.33 -2.34 -6.96
C PHE A 24 36.30 -3.46 -7.11
N VAL A 25 36.55 -4.63 -6.55
CA VAL A 25 35.62 -5.76 -6.59
C VAL A 25 34.63 -5.71 -5.42
N ALA A 26 35.08 -5.38 -4.22
CA ALA A 26 34.27 -5.36 -3.02
C ALA A 26 33.18 -4.28 -3.07
N PHE A 27 33.48 -3.11 -3.60
CA PHE A 27 32.52 -2.01 -3.67
C PHE A 27 31.29 -2.37 -4.50
N PRO A 28 31.38 -2.76 -5.79
CA PRO A 28 30.21 -3.17 -6.58
C PRO A 28 29.52 -4.40 -6.00
N LEU A 29 30.26 -5.35 -5.42
CA LEU A 29 29.69 -6.53 -4.76
C LEU A 29 28.82 -6.13 -3.57
N CYS A 30 29.27 -5.23 -2.70
CA CYS A 30 28.48 -4.72 -1.59
C CYS A 30 27.22 -4.00 -2.08
N LEU A 31 27.31 -3.20 -3.16
CA LEU A 31 26.16 -2.54 -3.77
C LEU A 31 25.10 -3.55 -4.22
N VAL A 32 25.52 -4.62 -4.89
CA VAL A 32 24.60 -5.69 -5.35
C VAL A 32 23.94 -6.39 -4.15
N ILE A 33 24.70 -6.76 -3.14
CA ILE A 33 24.18 -7.43 -1.94
C ILE A 33 23.16 -6.55 -1.21
N MET A 34 23.45 -5.25 -1.02
CA MET A 34 22.54 -4.31 -0.39
C MET A 34 21.27 -4.11 -1.24
N GLY A 35 21.40 -4.01 -2.56
CA GLY A 35 20.26 -3.88 -3.47
C GLY A 35 19.34 -5.10 -3.43
N ILE A 36 19.90 -6.30 -3.47
CA ILE A 36 19.13 -7.55 -3.32
C ILE A 36 18.46 -7.62 -1.95
N GLY A 37 19.15 -7.23 -0.88
CA GLY A 37 18.60 -7.18 0.48
C GLY A 37 17.40 -6.24 0.59
N ASP A 38 17.47 -5.07 -0.04
CA ASP A 38 16.36 -4.09 -0.03
C ASP A 38 15.13 -4.60 -0.80
N LEU A 39 15.33 -5.22 -1.96
CA LEU A 39 14.25 -5.84 -2.74
C LEU A 39 13.63 -7.05 -2.02
N ALA A 40 14.45 -7.89 -1.40
CA ALA A 40 13.98 -9.03 -0.62
C ALA A 40 13.13 -8.58 0.57
N TYR A 41 13.56 -7.53 1.27
CA TYR A 41 12.81 -6.96 2.38
C TYR A 41 11.48 -6.34 1.91
N GLN A 42 11.47 -5.65 0.78
CA GLN A 42 10.22 -5.12 0.20
C GLN A 42 9.24 -6.25 -0.16
N SER A 43 9.73 -7.34 -0.74
CA SER A 43 8.91 -8.51 -1.08
C SER A 43 8.34 -9.18 0.17
N TYR A 44 9.16 -9.31 1.22
CA TYR A 44 8.73 -9.81 2.53
C TYR A 44 7.65 -8.92 3.14
N LEU A 45 7.83 -7.60 3.12
CA LEU A 45 6.87 -6.65 3.64
C LEU A 45 5.51 -6.76 2.91
N ASN A 46 5.52 -6.87 1.59
CA ASN A 46 4.31 -7.07 0.79
C ASN A 46 3.58 -8.38 1.20
N ALA A 47 4.31 -9.47 1.36
CA ALA A 47 3.74 -10.76 1.74
C ALA A 47 3.12 -10.72 3.16
N VAL A 48 3.82 -10.10 4.12
CA VAL A 48 3.31 -9.93 5.49
C VAL A 48 2.08 -9.03 5.51
N THR A 49 2.13 -7.88 4.82
CA THR A 49 1.00 -6.93 4.75
C THR A 49 -0.24 -7.63 4.19
N LYS A 50 -0.09 -8.42 3.12
CA LYS A 50 -1.20 -9.19 2.55
C LYS A 50 -1.73 -10.23 3.54
N GLY A 51 -0.88 -11.00 4.19
CA GLY A 51 -1.30 -12.01 5.17
C GLY A 51 -2.02 -11.43 6.38
N VAL A 52 -1.58 -10.28 6.89
CA VAL A 52 -2.23 -9.58 7.99
C VAL A 52 -3.60 -9.04 7.55
N LEU A 53 -3.66 -8.42 6.36
CA LEU A 53 -4.91 -7.90 5.79
C LEU A 53 -5.94 -9.01 5.57
N ASP A 54 -5.55 -10.14 4.99
CA ASP A 54 -6.45 -11.27 4.74
C ASP A 54 -7.06 -11.82 6.04
N ARG A 55 -6.28 -11.88 7.13
CA ARG A 55 -6.77 -12.30 8.46
C ARG A 55 -7.73 -11.28 9.05
N ALA A 56 -7.38 -9.99 9.02
CA ALA A 56 -8.22 -8.91 9.52
C ALA A 56 -9.56 -8.85 8.79
N ALA A 57 -9.52 -8.92 7.47
CA ALA A 57 -10.70 -8.85 6.63
C ALA A 57 -11.66 -10.03 6.84
N ARG A 58 -11.12 -11.25 6.99
CA ARG A 58 -11.95 -12.42 7.36
C ARG A 58 -12.60 -12.27 8.71
N ALA A 59 -11.87 -11.80 9.73
CA ALA A 59 -12.42 -11.55 11.05
C ALA A 59 -13.51 -10.47 11.02
N ALA A 60 -13.35 -9.45 10.19
CA ALA A 60 -14.35 -8.41 9.97
C ALA A 60 -15.59 -8.94 9.25
N SER A 61 -15.42 -9.76 8.21
CA SER A 61 -16.55 -10.27 7.41
C SER A 61 -17.52 -11.17 8.21
N VAL A 62 -17.03 -11.82 9.27
CA VAL A 62 -17.86 -12.61 10.20
C VAL A 62 -18.33 -11.80 11.42
N GLY A 63 -18.05 -10.50 11.46
CA GLY A 63 -18.50 -9.59 12.53
C GLY A 63 -17.75 -9.71 13.86
N THR A 64 -16.58 -10.39 13.90
CA THR A 64 -15.80 -10.54 15.12
C THR A 64 -14.96 -9.31 15.46
N LEU A 65 -14.70 -8.43 14.49
CA LEU A 65 -13.95 -7.19 14.68
C LEU A 65 -14.74 -6.00 14.13
N ASN A 66 -14.81 -4.93 14.90
CA ASN A 66 -15.31 -3.63 14.43
C ASN A 66 -14.21 -2.83 13.69
N ALA A 67 -14.59 -1.70 13.09
CA ALA A 67 -13.68 -0.88 12.28
C ALA A 67 -12.40 -0.46 13.01
N THR A 68 -12.51 -0.03 14.27
CA THR A 68 -11.37 0.39 15.11
C THR A 68 -10.49 -0.79 15.52
N GLN A 69 -11.11 -1.94 15.82
CA GLN A 69 -10.38 -3.15 16.15
C GLN A 69 -9.57 -3.69 14.98
N ILE A 70 -10.08 -3.57 13.75
CA ILE A 70 -9.35 -3.92 12.52
C ILE A 70 -8.09 -3.04 12.38
N ASP A 71 -8.23 -1.72 12.56
CA ASP A 71 -7.08 -0.81 12.48
C ASP A 71 -6.03 -1.14 13.52
N SER A 72 -6.46 -1.38 14.76
CA SER A 72 -5.58 -1.78 15.86
C SER A 72 -4.91 -3.13 15.60
N PHE A 73 -5.65 -4.11 15.10
CA PHE A 73 -5.11 -5.42 14.76
C PHE A 73 -4.03 -5.33 13.69
N ILE A 74 -4.32 -4.62 12.57
CA ILE A 74 -3.36 -4.44 11.48
C ILE A 74 -2.13 -3.68 11.97
N SER A 75 -2.30 -2.57 12.68
CA SER A 75 -1.21 -1.76 13.20
C SER A 75 -0.31 -2.53 14.16
N ASN A 76 -0.90 -3.30 15.09
CA ASN A 76 -0.16 -4.12 16.05
C ASN A 76 0.64 -5.23 15.36
N GLN A 77 0.02 -5.94 14.40
CA GLN A 77 0.72 -6.99 13.67
C GLN A 77 1.85 -6.44 12.79
N MET A 78 1.62 -5.29 12.15
CA MET A 78 2.62 -4.66 11.32
C MET A 78 3.78 -4.06 12.13
N SER A 79 3.53 -3.57 13.35
CA SER A 79 4.57 -2.98 14.21
C SER A 79 5.70 -3.94 14.56
N THR A 80 5.46 -5.26 14.51
CA THR A 80 6.48 -6.28 14.80
C THR A 80 7.51 -6.46 13.69
N VAL A 81 7.16 -6.06 12.46
CA VAL A 81 8.00 -6.27 11.26
C VAL A 81 8.48 -4.96 10.64
N MET A 82 7.96 -3.84 11.09
CA MET A 82 8.27 -2.51 10.55
C MET A 82 9.27 -1.75 11.42
N SER A 83 9.96 -0.79 10.81
CA SER A 83 10.74 0.20 11.54
C SER A 83 9.83 1.16 12.33
N LYS A 84 10.35 1.77 13.38
CA LYS A 84 9.62 2.77 14.19
C LYS A 84 9.16 4.01 13.39
N GLN A 85 9.74 4.24 12.22
CA GLN A 85 9.42 5.37 11.34
C GLN A 85 8.40 5.00 10.25
N ALA A 86 7.91 3.76 10.25
CA ALA A 86 6.91 3.33 9.29
C ALA A 86 5.53 3.88 9.64
N THR A 87 4.75 4.16 8.60
CA THR A 87 3.34 4.56 8.70
C THR A 87 2.46 3.52 8.07
N VAL A 88 1.34 3.21 8.72
CA VAL A 88 0.31 2.30 8.21
C VAL A 88 -0.98 3.09 8.04
N SER A 89 -1.56 3.01 6.85
CA SER A 89 -2.88 3.58 6.56
C SER A 89 -3.80 2.45 6.13
N VAL A 90 -4.96 2.37 6.76
CA VAL A 90 -5.99 1.38 6.45
C VAL A 90 -7.20 2.10 5.89
N VAL A 91 -7.57 1.78 4.65
CA VAL A 91 -8.78 2.28 3.99
C VAL A 91 -9.80 1.15 3.93
N LYS A 92 -11.03 1.46 4.30
CA LYS A 92 -12.18 0.54 4.25
C LYS A 92 -13.30 1.25 3.53
N THR A 93 -13.75 0.68 2.43
CA THR A 93 -14.85 1.23 1.63
C THR A 93 -15.85 0.12 1.36
N SER A 94 -17.09 0.34 1.77
CA SER A 94 -18.19 -0.60 1.52
C SER A 94 -18.95 -0.22 0.25
N TYR A 95 -19.43 -1.23 -0.45
CA TYR A 95 -20.22 -1.10 -1.68
C TYR A 95 -21.43 -2.01 -1.59
N TYR A 96 -22.54 -1.60 -2.17
CA TYR A 96 -23.74 -2.40 -2.23
C TYR A 96 -23.54 -3.77 -2.92
N ASN A 97 -22.75 -3.81 -4.00
CA ASN A 97 -22.41 -5.05 -4.70
C ASN A 97 -21.07 -4.92 -5.46
N PHE A 98 -20.53 -6.06 -5.94
CA PHE A 98 -19.25 -6.12 -6.65
C PHE A 98 -19.21 -5.26 -7.92
N SER A 99 -20.35 -5.10 -8.61
CA SER A 99 -20.37 -4.33 -9.86
C SER A 99 -20.22 -2.82 -9.66
N ARG A 100 -20.33 -2.36 -8.40
CA ARG A 100 -20.22 -0.93 -8.01
C ARG A 100 -18.80 -0.51 -7.61
N ILE A 101 -17.91 -1.44 -7.39
CA ILE A 101 -16.55 -1.13 -6.95
C ILE A 101 -15.86 -0.22 -7.96
N GLY A 102 -15.44 0.97 -7.49
CA GLY A 102 -14.75 1.96 -8.30
C GLY A 102 -15.59 2.60 -9.41
N LYS A 103 -16.92 2.48 -9.34
CA LYS A 103 -17.83 3.10 -10.31
C LYS A 103 -18.66 4.20 -9.66
N PRO A 104 -19.12 5.17 -10.48
CA PRO A 104 -20.06 6.18 -10.03
C PRO A 104 -21.42 5.56 -9.63
N GLU A 105 -22.21 6.33 -8.94
CA GLU A 105 -23.59 6.01 -8.65
C GLU A 105 -24.40 5.86 -9.94
N LYS A 106 -25.39 4.99 -9.89
CA LYS A 106 -26.15 4.66 -11.10
C LYS A 106 -27.23 5.70 -11.36
N ILE A 107 -27.18 6.34 -12.51
CA ILE A 107 -28.26 7.19 -12.99
C ILE A 107 -29.45 6.28 -13.36
N LEU A 108 -30.59 6.53 -12.75
CA LEU A 108 -31.84 5.81 -12.96
C LEU A 108 -32.75 6.49 -13.97
N THR A 109 -32.76 7.81 -13.96
CA THR A 109 -33.46 8.64 -14.94
C THR A 109 -32.46 9.67 -15.44
N ASP A 110 -32.19 9.66 -16.73
CA ASP A 110 -31.16 10.45 -17.38
C ASP A 110 -31.84 11.46 -18.29
N THR A 111 -31.69 12.75 -17.99
CA THR A 111 -32.23 13.87 -18.78
C THR A 111 -31.13 14.40 -19.71
N ALA A 112 -31.49 15.19 -20.71
CA ALA A 112 -30.50 15.70 -21.64
C ALA A 112 -29.57 16.76 -20.98
N PRO A 113 -28.23 16.67 -21.21
CA PRO A 113 -27.48 15.77 -22.09
C PRO A 113 -27.27 14.37 -21.51
N LEU A 114 -27.59 13.34 -22.28
CA LEU A 114 -27.54 11.94 -21.83
C LEU A 114 -26.12 11.44 -21.57
N GLY A 115 -25.97 10.53 -20.60
CA GLY A 115 -24.72 9.82 -20.29
C GLY A 115 -23.84 10.53 -19.25
N SER A 116 -24.29 11.64 -18.71
CA SER A 116 -23.62 12.37 -17.63
C SER A 116 -24.66 12.90 -16.64
N TYR A 117 -24.37 12.79 -15.35
CA TYR A 117 -25.25 13.32 -14.32
C TYR A 117 -25.45 14.84 -14.47
N ASN A 118 -26.68 15.28 -14.46
CA ASN A 118 -27.07 16.69 -14.52
C ASN A 118 -28.32 16.96 -13.68
N SER A 119 -28.64 18.25 -13.49
CA SER A 119 -29.84 18.64 -12.73
C SER A 119 -31.10 18.11 -13.40
N GLY A 120 -31.97 17.51 -12.61
CA GLY A 120 -33.19 16.82 -13.08
C GLY A 120 -33.01 15.31 -13.22
N ASP A 121 -31.81 14.78 -13.05
CA ASP A 121 -31.57 13.34 -13.03
C ASP A 121 -31.95 12.73 -11.68
N CYS A 122 -32.32 11.47 -11.75
CA CYS A 122 -32.44 10.65 -10.55
C CYS A 122 -31.36 9.60 -10.54
N PHE A 123 -30.77 9.36 -9.39
CA PHE A 123 -29.72 8.37 -9.19
C PHE A 123 -29.98 7.45 -8.00
N GLU A 124 -29.21 6.40 -7.92
CA GLU A 124 -29.22 5.42 -6.84
C GLU A 124 -28.16 5.85 -5.81
N ASP A 125 -28.61 6.51 -4.74
CA ASP A 125 -27.77 6.97 -3.63
C ASP A 125 -27.30 5.76 -2.82
N ALA A 126 -26.13 5.25 -3.16
CA ALA A 126 -25.60 4.01 -2.58
C ALA A 126 -24.92 4.24 -1.22
N ASN A 127 -24.45 5.46 -0.97
CA ASN A 127 -23.75 5.82 0.26
C ASN A 127 -24.64 6.60 1.26
N GLY A 128 -25.86 6.98 0.87
CA GLY A 128 -26.86 7.62 1.71
C GLY A 128 -26.58 9.09 2.03
N ASN A 129 -25.80 9.78 1.20
CA ASN A 129 -25.43 11.18 1.44
C ASN A 129 -26.33 12.21 0.73
N GLY A 130 -27.23 11.76 -0.14
CA GLY A 130 -28.19 12.59 -0.88
C GLY A 130 -27.60 13.37 -2.06
N THR A 131 -26.36 13.13 -2.43
CA THR A 131 -25.67 13.79 -3.54
C THR A 131 -25.09 12.76 -4.50
N TYR A 132 -25.07 13.07 -5.80
CA TYR A 132 -24.49 12.17 -6.79
C TYR A 132 -22.96 12.11 -6.65
N ASP A 133 -22.44 10.89 -6.54
CA ASP A 133 -21.01 10.65 -6.40
C ASP A 133 -20.41 9.87 -7.57
N THR A 134 -19.18 10.24 -7.94
CA THR A 134 -18.37 9.50 -8.92
C THR A 134 -17.80 8.21 -8.37
N SER A 135 -18.00 7.93 -7.08
CA SER A 135 -17.70 6.67 -6.41
C SER A 135 -18.86 6.29 -5.51
N SER A 136 -19.51 5.18 -5.78
CA SER A 136 -20.66 4.67 -5.02
C SER A 136 -20.32 4.01 -3.69
N GLY A 137 -19.09 4.18 -3.19
CA GLY A 137 -18.61 3.55 -1.96
C GLY A 137 -18.81 4.43 -0.73
N SER A 138 -19.26 3.82 0.37
CA SER A 138 -19.30 4.42 1.71
C SER A 138 -18.03 4.09 2.51
N ALA A 139 -17.56 5.05 3.31
CA ALA A 139 -16.46 4.79 4.24
C ALA A 139 -16.89 3.84 5.36
N GLY A 140 -16.07 2.82 5.65
CA GLY A 140 -16.29 1.88 6.74
C GLY A 140 -16.56 0.45 6.29
N LEU A 141 -17.15 -0.34 7.20
CA LEU A 141 -17.37 -1.78 6.99
C LEU A 141 -18.71 -2.09 6.31
N GLY A 142 -19.58 -1.09 6.14
CA GLY A 142 -20.93 -1.34 5.65
C GLY A 142 -21.79 -2.21 6.57
N GLY A 143 -22.87 -2.73 6.03
CA GLY A 143 -23.82 -3.61 6.69
C GLY A 143 -23.71 -5.08 6.26
N ALA A 144 -24.76 -5.83 6.58
CA ALA A 144 -24.92 -7.20 6.12
C ALA A 144 -24.96 -7.26 4.60
N ASP A 145 -24.29 -8.24 4.04
CA ASP A 145 -24.22 -8.49 2.58
C ASP A 145 -23.44 -7.44 1.76
N ASP A 146 -23.00 -6.33 2.37
CA ASP A 146 -22.16 -5.35 1.68
C ASP A 146 -20.81 -5.94 1.28
N ILE A 147 -20.30 -5.45 0.18
CA ILE A 147 -18.96 -5.78 -0.29
C ILE A 147 -17.99 -4.76 0.26
N VAL A 148 -17.01 -5.20 1.02
CA VAL A 148 -16.01 -4.29 1.60
C VAL A 148 -14.67 -4.45 0.89
N TYR A 149 -14.17 -3.33 0.40
CA TYR A 149 -12.82 -3.17 -0.12
C TYR A 149 -11.91 -2.68 1.01
N TYR A 150 -10.97 -3.52 1.38
CA TYR A 150 -9.92 -3.18 2.35
C TYR A 150 -8.63 -2.89 1.61
N GLN A 151 -7.98 -1.82 1.95
CA GLN A 151 -6.65 -1.48 1.45
C GLN A 151 -5.75 -1.05 2.59
N VAL A 152 -4.58 -1.65 2.66
CA VAL A 152 -3.51 -1.27 3.59
C VAL A 152 -2.35 -0.72 2.80
N ASN A 153 -1.93 0.48 3.15
CA ASN A 153 -0.74 1.12 2.62
C ASN A 153 0.28 1.26 3.74
N VAL A 154 1.45 0.69 3.53
CA VAL A 154 2.59 0.79 4.44
C VAL A 154 3.66 1.61 3.76
N SER A 155 4.16 2.64 4.43
CA SER A 155 5.28 3.44 3.95
C SER A 155 6.37 3.49 5.01
N MET A 156 7.60 3.22 4.61
CA MET A 156 8.74 3.18 5.53
C MET A 156 10.05 3.56 4.83
N PRO A 157 11.05 4.07 5.56
CA PRO A 157 12.39 4.28 5.03
C PRO A 157 13.01 2.96 4.55
N ARG A 158 13.80 3.02 3.48
CA ARG A 158 14.57 1.87 3.01
C ARG A 158 15.61 1.44 4.05
N LEU A 159 15.91 0.14 4.10
CA LEU A 159 16.90 -0.42 5.03
C LEU A 159 18.32 0.04 4.70
N PHE A 160 18.65 0.18 3.43
CA PHE A 160 19.98 0.54 2.98
C PHE A 160 20.00 1.93 2.36
N PRO A 161 21.03 2.75 2.61
CA PRO A 161 21.13 4.13 2.13
C PRO A 161 21.48 4.24 0.63
N MET A 162 21.10 3.22 -0.16
CA MET A 162 21.42 3.10 -1.58
C MET A 162 20.49 3.92 -2.49
N ALA A 163 19.36 4.37 -1.96
CA ALA A 163 18.34 5.07 -2.72
C ALA A 163 18.90 6.25 -3.52
N LYS A 164 19.72 7.08 -2.89
CA LYS A 164 20.35 8.24 -3.55
C LYS A 164 21.34 7.84 -4.66
N LEU A 165 22.00 6.70 -4.51
CA LEU A 165 23.02 6.23 -5.46
C LEU A 165 22.36 5.62 -6.71
N LEU A 166 21.21 4.95 -6.53
CA LEU A 166 20.49 4.27 -7.59
C LEU A 166 19.32 5.09 -8.17
N GLY A 167 19.10 6.31 -7.67
CA GLY A 167 17.96 7.13 -8.08
C GLY A 167 16.61 6.61 -7.59
N TRP A 168 16.58 5.78 -6.55
CA TRP A 168 15.36 5.25 -5.96
C TRP A 168 14.76 6.23 -4.93
N PRO A 169 13.44 6.16 -4.67
CA PRO A 169 12.82 6.90 -3.57
C PRO A 169 13.45 6.52 -2.22
N ALA A 170 13.60 7.47 -1.31
CA ALA A 170 14.13 7.24 0.03
C ALA A 170 13.23 6.35 0.89
N THR A 171 11.93 6.31 0.56
CA THR A 171 10.92 5.47 1.19
C THR A 171 10.51 4.34 0.25
N GLN A 172 10.13 3.22 0.82
CA GLN A 172 9.48 2.12 0.13
C GLN A 172 8.04 2.00 0.60
N THR A 173 7.16 1.59 -0.30
CA THR A 173 5.74 1.41 -0.02
C THR A 173 5.32 -0.01 -0.32
N ALA A 174 4.48 -0.58 0.55
CA ALA A 174 3.78 -1.83 0.32
C ALA A 174 2.29 -1.54 0.35
N THR A 175 1.58 -1.90 -0.71
CA THR A 175 0.14 -1.76 -0.80
C THR A 175 -0.48 -3.14 -1.00
N SER A 176 -1.44 -3.47 -0.17
CA SER A 176 -2.23 -4.70 -0.32
C SER A 176 -3.70 -4.38 -0.21
N SER A 177 -4.51 -5.07 -1.00
CA SER A 177 -5.96 -4.94 -0.96
C SER A 177 -6.63 -6.30 -0.98
N VAL A 178 -7.81 -6.36 -0.40
CA VAL A 178 -8.70 -7.52 -0.44
C VAL A 178 -10.15 -7.06 -0.49
N ILE A 179 -10.98 -7.82 -1.18
CA ILE A 179 -12.41 -7.58 -1.28
C ILE A 179 -13.11 -8.79 -0.68
N LEU A 180 -13.99 -8.53 0.28
CA LEU A 180 -14.81 -9.57 0.90
C LEU A 180 -16.26 -9.10 0.99
N ARG A 181 -17.19 -10.07 1.01
CA ARG A 181 -18.59 -9.83 1.31
C ARG A 181 -18.83 -10.09 2.78
N ASN A 182 -19.50 -9.17 3.45
CA ASN A 182 -19.97 -9.38 4.81
C ASN A 182 -20.98 -10.52 4.86
N GLN A 183 -20.99 -11.26 5.97
CA GLN A 183 -21.97 -12.32 6.13
C GLN A 183 -23.39 -11.75 6.28
N PRO A 184 -24.40 -12.41 5.72
CA PRO A 184 -25.80 -11.94 5.76
C PRO A 184 -26.42 -12.26 7.12
N TRP A 185 -26.15 -11.43 8.15
CA TRP A 185 -26.84 -11.52 9.44
C TRP A 185 -28.15 -10.71 9.49
N ALA A 186 -28.43 -9.93 8.45
CA ALA A 186 -29.63 -9.14 8.24
C ALA A 186 -29.89 -8.94 6.75
N ASN A 187 -31.04 -8.38 6.39
CA ASN A 187 -31.30 -7.98 5.01
C ASN A 187 -30.52 -6.72 4.65
N GLN A 188 -29.86 -6.73 3.50
CA GLN A 188 -29.21 -5.55 2.95
C GLN A 188 -30.26 -4.52 2.54
N ALA A 189 -30.13 -3.27 3.02
CA ALA A 189 -31.00 -2.19 2.59
C ALA A 189 -30.69 -1.81 1.13
N ALA A 190 -31.73 -1.72 0.30
CA ALA A 190 -31.56 -1.23 -1.07
C ALA A 190 -31.19 0.26 -1.04
N PRO A 191 -30.30 0.72 -1.94
CA PRO A 191 -29.98 2.15 -2.08
C PRO A 191 -31.21 2.98 -2.40
N ALA A 192 -31.30 4.17 -1.82
CA ALA A 192 -32.40 5.08 -2.05
C ALA A 192 -32.35 5.68 -3.46
N LYS A 193 -33.51 5.97 -4.05
CA LYS A 193 -33.59 6.80 -5.26
C LYS A 193 -33.64 8.27 -4.84
N VAL A 194 -32.71 9.06 -5.31
CA VAL A 194 -32.67 10.53 -5.11
C VAL A 194 -32.79 11.21 -6.46
N CYS A 195 -33.55 12.30 -6.52
CA CYS A 195 -33.68 13.15 -7.71
C CYS A 195 -33.34 14.60 -7.34
N SER A 196 -32.61 15.28 -8.19
CA SER A 196 -32.18 16.68 -7.98
C SER A 196 -32.74 17.59 -9.03
#